data_a72dc34f9bbfd84a807fb7fcadc0df19
#
_entry.id   a72dc34f9bbfd84a807fb7fcadc0df19
#
_cell.length_a   1.000
_cell.length_b   1.000
_cell.length_c   1.000
_cell.angle_alpha   90.00
_cell.angle_beta   90.00
_cell.angle_gamma   90.00
#
_symmetry.space_group_name_H-M   'P 1'
#
loop_
_entity.id
_entity.type
_entity.pdbx_description
1 polymer ?
#
loop_
_entity_poly.entity_id
_entity_poly.type
_entity_poly.pdbx_seq_one_letter_code
_entity_poly.pdbx_strand_id
1 'polypeptide(L)'
;MARTKEFDPDTALESALELFWRRGYEATSMTDLVEHLSVGRASIYATFGNKHELYLKALDRYQQARNPQLLRELSQPGPALPAVRAVVRRFATEATTEGRRLSGCFVTNTAAELAPHDTAAARRVEHNWDHLETLLHSALVRAQAQGELPADRNPLALARMLLVLMQGLRVVGKASADPARVQDAAKQALALLD
;
A
#
# COMPACT_ATOMS: atom_id res chain seq x y z
N MET A 1 38.70 20.04 -11.37
CA MET A 1 37.25 20.02 -11.15
C MET A 1 36.80 18.56 -11.02
N ALA A 2 36.39 18.12 -9.83
CA ALA A 2 35.88 16.78 -9.66
C ALA A 2 34.50 16.67 -10.38
N ARG A 3 34.42 15.80 -11.39
CA ARG A 3 33.21 15.53 -12.14
C ARG A 3 32.20 14.86 -11.17
N THR A 4 31.22 15.64 -10.75
CA THR A 4 30.07 15.11 -9.96
C THR A 4 29.48 13.98 -10.79
N LYS A 5 29.53 12.76 -10.29
CA LYS A 5 28.89 11.60 -10.94
C LYS A 5 27.38 11.88 -10.89
N GLU A 6 26.82 12.26 -12.02
CA GLU A 6 25.40 12.53 -12.17
C GLU A 6 24.69 11.20 -11.98
N PHE A 7 23.90 11.06 -10.92
CA PHE A 7 23.05 9.90 -10.69
C PHE A 7 21.62 10.24 -11.13
N ASP A 8 20.87 9.25 -11.54
CA ASP A 8 19.46 9.42 -11.87
C ASP A 8 18.61 9.45 -10.58
N PRO A 9 17.95 10.59 -10.25
CA PRO A 9 17.15 10.72 -9.04
C PRO A 9 15.96 9.73 -8.97
N ASP A 10 15.35 9.41 -10.10
CA ASP A 10 14.21 8.47 -10.14
C ASP A 10 14.65 7.05 -9.78
N THR A 11 15.76 6.60 -10.34
CA THR A 11 16.36 5.29 -10.01
C THR A 11 16.79 5.23 -8.54
N ALA A 12 17.40 6.31 -8.03
CA ALA A 12 17.80 6.38 -6.63
C ALA A 12 16.59 6.37 -5.68
N LEU A 13 15.50 7.06 -6.03
CA LEU A 13 14.27 7.06 -5.25
C LEU A 13 13.62 5.66 -5.22
N GLU A 14 13.61 4.94 -6.34
CA GLU A 14 13.09 3.58 -6.41
C GLU A 14 13.92 2.62 -5.51
N SER A 15 15.26 2.73 -5.57
CA SER A 15 16.16 1.95 -4.71
C SER A 15 15.97 2.29 -3.23
N ALA A 16 15.77 3.57 -2.88
CA ALA A 16 15.48 4.00 -1.52
C ALA A 16 14.13 3.44 -1.04
N LEU A 17 13.11 3.46 -1.91
CA LEU A 17 11.81 2.85 -1.64
C LEU A 17 11.96 1.37 -1.30
N GLU A 18 12.68 0.59 -2.09
CA GLU A 18 12.89 -0.83 -1.84
C GLU A 18 13.58 -1.09 -0.50
N LEU A 19 14.59 -0.29 -0.15
CA LEU A 19 15.31 -0.42 1.10
C LEU A 19 14.41 -0.13 2.30
N PHE A 20 13.70 1.01 2.28
CA PHE A 20 12.76 1.39 3.33
C PHE A 20 11.60 0.40 3.45
N TRP A 21 11.08 -0.11 2.34
CA TRP A 21 9.98 -1.06 2.36
C TRP A 21 10.35 -2.39 3.02
N ARG A 22 11.59 -2.84 2.81
CA ARG A 22 12.10 -4.08 3.44
C ARG A 22 12.48 -3.91 4.89
N ARG A 23 13.17 -2.82 5.25
CA ARG A 23 13.76 -2.63 6.58
C ARG A 23 12.92 -1.77 7.52
N GLY A 24 12.09 -0.89 6.99
CA GLY A 24 11.41 0.17 7.76
C GLY A 24 12.24 1.46 7.83
N TYR A 25 11.66 2.47 8.43
CA TYR A 25 12.27 3.80 8.58
C TYR A 25 13.38 3.80 9.63
N GLU A 26 13.06 3.33 10.85
CA GLU A 26 14.00 3.39 11.98
C GLU A 26 15.24 2.52 11.77
N ALA A 27 15.05 1.31 11.23
CA ALA A 27 16.14 0.38 10.97
C ALA A 27 16.99 0.73 9.72
N THR A 28 16.69 1.83 9.03
CA THR A 28 17.46 2.30 7.88
C THR A 28 18.24 3.56 8.25
N SER A 29 19.56 3.49 8.27
CA SER A 29 20.45 4.63 8.51
C SER A 29 20.78 5.40 7.21
N MET A 30 21.31 6.61 7.33
CA MET A 30 21.86 7.33 6.17
C MET A 30 23.06 6.63 5.56
N THR A 31 23.81 5.85 6.33
CA THR A 31 24.93 5.05 5.83
C THR A 31 24.41 3.90 4.95
N ASP A 32 23.37 3.19 5.40
CA ASP A 32 22.72 2.15 4.59
C ASP A 32 22.20 2.71 3.26
N LEU A 33 21.60 3.92 3.29
CA LEU A 33 21.13 4.59 2.08
C LEU A 33 22.28 4.91 1.12
N VAL A 34 23.38 5.49 1.61
CA VAL A 34 24.57 5.80 0.81
C VAL A 34 25.12 4.54 0.14
N GLU A 35 25.28 3.46 0.89
CA GLU A 35 25.77 2.18 0.40
C GLU A 35 24.82 1.55 -0.62
N HIS A 36 23.52 1.49 -0.29
CA HIS A 36 22.52 0.84 -1.13
C HIS A 36 22.28 1.59 -2.45
N LEU A 37 22.22 2.92 -2.39
CA LEU A 37 22.01 3.76 -3.57
C LEU A 37 23.31 3.95 -4.40
N SER A 38 24.47 3.67 -3.82
CA SER A 38 25.77 4.00 -4.40
C SER A 38 25.91 5.49 -4.73
N VAL A 39 25.27 6.37 -3.93
CA VAL A 39 25.24 7.83 -4.09
C VAL A 39 25.83 8.48 -2.86
N GLY A 40 26.70 9.47 -3.07
CA GLY A 40 27.30 10.20 -1.96
C GLY A 40 26.29 10.92 -1.08
N ARG A 41 26.54 10.95 0.25
CA ARG A 41 25.64 11.56 1.23
C ARG A 41 25.24 13.00 0.88
N ALA A 42 26.19 13.82 0.44
CA ALA A 42 25.93 15.20 0.04
C ALA A 42 24.95 15.30 -1.15
N SER A 43 25.05 14.38 -2.11
CA SER A 43 24.15 14.32 -3.27
C SER A 43 22.74 13.88 -2.87
N ILE A 44 22.61 12.93 -1.92
CA ILE A 44 21.31 12.53 -1.37
C ILE A 44 20.63 13.72 -0.69
N TYR A 45 21.35 14.44 0.18
CA TYR A 45 20.82 15.61 0.85
C TYR A 45 20.43 16.72 -0.12
N ALA A 46 21.27 16.99 -1.12
CA ALA A 46 20.99 18.02 -2.12
C ALA A 46 19.75 17.72 -2.98
N THR A 47 19.50 16.44 -3.27
CA THR A 47 18.41 16.02 -4.17
C THR A 47 17.09 15.74 -3.42
N PHE A 48 17.18 15.07 -2.28
CA PHE A 48 16.00 14.56 -1.59
C PHE A 48 15.72 15.23 -0.25
N GLY A 49 16.71 15.99 0.28
CA GLY A 49 16.67 16.50 1.64
C GLY A 49 17.18 15.48 2.65
N ASN A 50 16.63 15.47 3.85
CA ASN A 50 17.01 14.52 4.91
C ASN A 50 16.38 13.12 4.71
N LYS A 51 16.75 12.17 5.59
CA LYS A 51 16.21 10.79 5.58
C LYS A 51 14.67 10.76 5.60
N HIS A 52 14.08 11.64 6.39
CA HIS A 52 12.63 11.72 6.53
C HIS A 52 11.97 12.20 5.22
N GLU A 53 12.50 13.25 4.60
CA GLU A 53 11.97 13.74 3.32
C GLU A 53 12.12 12.71 2.19
N LEU A 54 13.25 11.99 2.16
CA LEU A 54 13.46 10.89 1.22
C LEU A 54 12.44 9.76 1.46
N TYR A 55 12.17 9.41 2.73
CA TYR A 55 11.16 8.41 3.08
C TYR A 55 9.77 8.81 2.61
N LEU A 56 9.37 10.06 2.86
CA LEU A 56 8.07 10.56 2.42
C LEU A 56 7.92 10.55 0.89
N LYS A 57 8.99 10.92 0.16
CA LYS A 57 9.02 10.82 -1.31
C LYS A 57 8.92 9.37 -1.79
N ALA A 58 9.58 8.44 -1.10
CA ALA A 58 9.46 7.01 -1.39
C ALA A 58 8.04 6.48 -1.15
N LEU A 59 7.38 6.93 -0.08
CA LEU A 59 5.98 6.59 0.20
C LEU A 59 5.03 7.13 -0.88
N ASP A 60 5.22 8.39 -1.31
CA ASP A 60 4.45 9.00 -2.41
C ASP A 60 4.66 8.21 -3.72
N ARG A 61 5.89 7.82 -4.04
CA ARG A 61 6.23 7.01 -5.22
C ARG A 61 5.55 5.64 -5.19
N TYR A 62 5.56 4.97 -4.03
CA TYR A 62 4.86 3.70 -3.85
C TYR A 62 3.35 3.81 -4.15
N GLN A 63 2.71 4.85 -3.63
CA GLN A 63 1.28 5.09 -3.85
C GLN A 63 0.99 5.39 -5.33
N GLN A 64 1.79 6.25 -5.96
CA GLN A 64 1.66 6.58 -7.39
C GLN A 64 1.74 5.35 -8.29
N ALA A 65 2.57 4.37 -7.95
CA ALA A 65 2.69 3.12 -8.70
C ALA A 65 1.50 2.17 -8.51
N ARG A 66 0.85 2.20 -7.33
CA ARG A 66 -0.21 1.24 -6.96
C ARG A 66 -1.63 1.73 -7.21
N ASN A 67 -1.89 3.01 -6.98
CA ASN A 67 -3.24 3.58 -7.08
C ASN A 67 -3.89 3.44 -8.47
N PRO A 68 -3.16 3.62 -9.60
CA PRO A 68 -3.75 3.46 -10.92
C PRO A 68 -4.26 2.04 -11.22
N GLN A 69 -3.60 1.00 -10.68
CA GLN A 69 -4.07 -0.37 -10.84
C GLN A 69 -5.40 -0.58 -10.12
N LEU A 70 -5.50 -0.15 -8.85
CA LEU A 70 -6.70 -0.28 -8.07
C LEU A 70 -7.88 0.49 -8.68
N LEU A 71 -7.63 1.71 -9.16
CA LEU A 71 -8.63 2.50 -9.87
C LEU A 71 -9.14 1.75 -11.11
N ARG A 72 -8.24 1.22 -11.95
CA ARG A 72 -8.65 0.46 -13.14
C ARG A 72 -9.49 -0.77 -12.78
N GLU A 73 -9.07 -1.55 -11.78
CA GLU A 73 -9.76 -2.77 -11.36
C GLU A 73 -11.19 -2.48 -10.86
N LEU A 74 -11.38 -1.41 -10.08
CA LEU A 74 -12.67 -1.08 -9.48
C LEU A 74 -13.56 -0.20 -10.36
N SER A 75 -13.03 0.46 -11.40
CA SER A 75 -13.80 1.38 -12.27
C SER A 75 -14.11 0.83 -13.64
N GLN A 76 -13.65 -0.38 -13.98
CA GLN A 76 -13.93 -0.99 -15.28
C GLN A 76 -15.42 -1.19 -15.52
N PRO A 77 -15.89 -1.12 -16.78
CA PRO A 77 -17.27 -1.46 -17.15
C PRO A 77 -17.63 -2.90 -16.80
N GLY A 78 -18.93 -3.14 -16.55
CA GLY A 78 -19.46 -4.47 -16.25
C GLY A 78 -19.82 -4.65 -14.77
N PRO A 79 -19.97 -5.92 -14.34
CA PRO A 79 -20.38 -6.27 -12.99
C PRO A 79 -19.43 -5.72 -11.92
N ALA A 80 -19.97 -4.94 -10.97
CA ALA A 80 -19.13 -4.25 -9.99
C ALA A 80 -18.74 -5.14 -8.80
N LEU A 81 -19.66 -6.00 -8.31
CA LEU A 81 -19.38 -6.86 -7.18
C LEU A 81 -18.28 -7.90 -7.46
N PRO A 82 -18.24 -8.57 -8.62
CA PRO A 82 -17.11 -9.41 -9.02
C PRO A 82 -15.76 -8.69 -9.02
N ALA A 83 -15.72 -7.41 -9.42
CA ALA A 83 -14.49 -6.60 -9.39
C ALA A 83 -14.01 -6.35 -7.94
N VAL A 84 -14.93 -6.00 -7.03
CA VAL A 84 -14.61 -5.86 -5.59
C VAL A 84 -14.06 -7.18 -5.03
N ARG A 85 -14.74 -8.30 -5.32
CA ARG A 85 -14.29 -9.63 -4.89
C ARG A 85 -12.91 -10.00 -5.42
N ALA A 86 -12.61 -9.66 -6.69
CA ALA A 86 -11.32 -9.90 -7.31
C ALA A 86 -10.20 -9.11 -6.61
N VAL A 87 -10.44 -7.84 -6.27
CA VAL A 87 -9.48 -7.01 -5.52
C VAL A 87 -9.19 -7.61 -4.15
N VAL A 88 -10.21 -8.01 -3.37
CA VAL A 88 -10.00 -8.63 -2.05
C VAL A 88 -9.20 -9.93 -2.16
N ARG A 89 -9.54 -10.80 -3.15
CA ARG A 89 -8.79 -12.05 -3.40
C ARG A 89 -7.33 -11.76 -3.78
N ARG A 90 -7.07 -10.75 -4.61
CA ARG A 90 -5.72 -10.34 -4.97
C ARG A 90 -4.92 -9.91 -3.74
N PHE A 91 -5.51 -9.12 -2.84
CA PHE A 91 -4.84 -8.74 -1.58
C PHE A 91 -4.51 -9.94 -0.71
N ALA A 92 -5.42 -10.91 -0.59
CA ALA A 92 -5.17 -12.15 0.15
C ALA A 92 -4.04 -12.98 -0.50
N THR A 93 -4.05 -13.10 -1.83
CA THR A 93 -3.01 -13.81 -2.58
C THR A 93 -1.64 -13.13 -2.41
N GLU A 94 -1.56 -11.81 -2.57
CA GLU A 94 -0.30 -11.06 -2.37
C GLU A 94 0.23 -11.20 -0.93
N ALA A 95 -0.65 -11.23 0.07
CA ALA A 95 -0.29 -11.40 1.47
C ALA A 95 0.22 -12.81 1.81
N THR A 96 -0.05 -13.80 0.96
CA THR A 96 0.38 -15.21 1.17
C THR A 96 1.45 -15.66 0.18
N THR A 97 1.73 -14.88 -0.87
CA THR A 97 2.75 -15.22 -1.87
C THR A 97 4.15 -15.02 -1.30
N GLU A 98 4.97 -16.04 -1.35
CA GLU A 98 6.37 -16.00 -0.93
C GLU A 98 7.14 -14.90 -1.67
N GLY A 99 8.03 -14.21 -0.97
CA GLY A 99 8.74 -13.03 -1.48
C GLY A 99 7.94 -11.71 -1.36
N ARG A 100 6.65 -11.68 -1.68
CA ARG A 100 5.81 -10.48 -1.53
C ARG A 100 5.35 -10.27 -0.10
N ARG A 101 4.98 -11.34 0.62
CA ARG A 101 4.47 -11.25 1.98
C ARG A 101 5.48 -10.63 2.96
N LEU A 102 6.78 -10.89 2.79
CA LEU A 102 7.83 -10.41 3.72
C LEU A 102 7.96 -8.89 3.75
N SER A 103 7.75 -8.22 2.64
CA SER A 103 7.75 -6.76 2.59
C SER A 103 6.42 -6.15 3.07
N GLY A 104 5.31 -6.87 2.95
CA GLY A 104 3.98 -6.38 3.29
C GLY A 104 3.52 -5.23 2.40
N CYS A 105 2.81 -4.26 2.99
CA CYS A 105 2.41 -3.01 2.35
C CYS A 105 3.20 -1.84 2.94
N PHE A 106 3.83 -1.02 2.11
CA PHE A 106 4.62 0.10 2.62
C PHE A 106 3.76 1.12 3.38
N VAL A 107 2.53 1.40 2.91
CA VAL A 107 1.58 2.27 3.63
C VAL A 107 1.19 1.68 4.98
N THR A 108 0.86 0.38 5.04
CA THR A 108 0.51 -0.29 6.30
C THR A 108 1.70 -0.33 7.28
N ASN A 109 2.91 -0.57 6.76
CA ASN A 109 4.13 -0.51 7.57
C ASN A 109 4.34 0.90 8.13
N THR A 110 4.18 1.94 7.30
CA THR A 110 4.26 3.35 7.71
C THR A 110 3.20 3.69 8.77
N ALA A 111 1.98 3.18 8.63
CA ALA A 111 0.91 3.39 9.59
C ALA A 111 1.26 2.86 10.99
N ALA A 112 1.94 1.71 11.06
CA ALA A 112 2.33 1.09 12.32
C ALA A 112 3.60 1.70 12.93
N GLU A 113 4.59 2.05 12.09
CA GLU A 113 5.92 2.46 12.53
C GLU A 113 6.04 3.96 12.76
N LEU A 114 5.59 4.78 11.80
CA LEU A 114 5.92 6.20 11.75
C LEU A 114 4.71 7.11 12.00
N ALA A 115 3.54 6.79 11.47
CA ALA A 115 2.37 7.66 11.54
C ALA A 115 1.94 8.04 12.97
N PRO A 116 2.09 7.21 14.02
CA PRO A 116 1.74 7.60 15.38
C PRO A 116 2.54 8.79 15.93
N HIS A 117 3.71 9.06 15.35
CA HIS A 117 4.66 10.07 15.84
C HIS A 117 5.02 11.11 14.76
N ASP A 118 4.46 10.99 13.56
CA ASP A 118 4.78 11.82 12.40
C ASP A 118 3.53 12.25 11.63
N THR A 119 3.16 13.51 11.77
CA THR A 119 1.96 14.06 11.14
C THR A 119 2.02 14.02 9.60
N ALA A 120 3.21 14.16 8.99
CA ALA A 120 3.35 14.16 7.55
C ALA A 120 3.18 12.73 6.97
N ALA A 121 3.69 11.73 7.68
CA ALA A 121 3.47 10.32 7.36
C ALA A 121 2.00 9.93 7.59
N ALA A 122 1.40 10.33 8.73
CA ALA A 122 0.00 10.07 9.05
C ALA A 122 -0.95 10.57 7.95
N ARG A 123 -0.78 11.82 7.50
CA ARG A 123 -1.59 12.40 6.41
C ARG A 123 -1.50 11.60 5.11
N ARG A 124 -0.32 11.08 4.75
CA ARG A 124 -0.14 10.25 3.54
C ARG A 124 -0.81 8.88 3.67
N VAL A 125 -0.75 8.30 4.86
CA VAL A 125 -1.44 7.05 5.17
C VAL A 125 -2.94 7.25 5.07
N GLU A 126 -3.50 8.25 5.74
CA GLU A 126 -4.93 8.57 5.70
C GLU A 126 -5.39 8.86 4.27
N HIS A 127 -4.67 9.69 3.52
CA HIS A 127 -5.03 9.97 2.12
C HIS A 127 -5.08 8.69 1.26
N ASN A 128 -4.17 7.75 1.48
CA ASN A 128 -4.21 6.46 0.79
C ASN A 128 -5.42 5.62 1.20
N TRP A 129 -5.75 5.60 2.48
CA TRP A 129 -6.93 4.90 2.98
C TRP A 129 -8.24 5.51 2.49
N ASP A 130 -8.36 6.84 2.50
CA ASP A 130 -9.50 7.56 1.94
C ASP A 130 -9.70 7.26 0.44
N HIS A 131 -8.59 7.21 -0.30
CA HIS A 131 -8.63 6.84 -1.72
C HIS A 131 -9.15 5.41 -1.92
N LEU A 132 -8.65 4.44 -1.16
CA LEU A 132 -9.11 3.05 -1.22
C LEU A 132 -10.58 2.92 -0.78
N GLU A 133 -10.98 3.58 0.32
CA GLU A 133 -12.37 3.61 0.80
C GLU A 133 -13.30 4.18 -0.28
N THR A 134 -12.93 5.29 -0.90
CA THR A 134 -13.71 5.95 -1.95
C THR A 134 -13.90 5.01 -3.16
N LEU A 135 -12.86 4.33 -3.61
CA LEU A 135 -12.95 3.41 -4.74
C LEU A 135 -13.83 2.19 -4.42
N LEU A 136 -13.66 1.59 -3.24
CA LEU A 136 -14.49 0.48 -2.78
C LEU A 136 -15.96 0.90 -2.62
N HIS A 137 -16.20 2.04 -1.97
CA HIS A 137 -17.55 2.59 -1.80
C HIS A 137 -18.24 2.84 -3.14
N SER A 138 -17.56 3.51 -4.08
CA SER A 138 -18.11 3.77 -5.42
C SER A 138 -18.44 2.48 -6.18
N ALA A 139 -17.59 1.46 -6.08
CA ALA A 139 -17.84 0.15 -6.69
C ALA A 139 -19.03 -0.58 -6.04
N LEU A 140 -19.16 -0.52 -4.70
CA LEU A 140 -20.29 -1.14 -3.97
C LEU A 140 -21.60 -0.43 -4.21
N VAL A 141 -21.62 0.91 -4.31
CA VAL A 141 -22.81 1.68 -4.73
C VAL A 141 -23.26 1.27 -6.14
N ARG A 142 -22.30 1.12 -7.05
CA ARG A 142 -22.59 0.63 -8.41
C ARG A 142 -23.11 -0.80 -8.40
N ALA A 143 -22.54 -1.70 -7.58
CA ALA A 143 -23.03 -3.07 -7.42
C ALA A 143 -24.48 -3.10 -6.90
N GLN A 144 -24.82 -2.24 -5.96
CA GLN A 144 -26.19 -2.11 -5.44
C GLN A 144 -27.15 -1.59 -6.52
N ALA A 145 -26.76 -0.59 -7.31
CA ALA A 145 -27.54 -0.11 -8.44
C ALA A 145 -27.74 -1.15 -9.55
N GLN A 146 -26.81 -2.09 -9.70
CA GLN A 146 -26.86 -3.21 -10.64
C GLN A 146 -27.66 -4.42 -10.09
N GLY A 147 -28.14 -4.37 -8.85
CA GLY A 147 -28.82 -5.48 -8.20
C GLY A 147 -27.92 -6.64 -7.75
N GLU A 148 -26.60 -6.43 -7.74
CA GLU A 148 -25.61 -7.42 -7.34
C GLU A 148 -25.36 -7.42 -5.82
N LEU A 149 -25.68 -6.32 -5.14
CA LEU A 149 -25.61 -6.16 -3.69
C LEU A 149 -27.02 -5.85 -3.17
N PRO A 150 -27.53 -6.54 -2.11
CA PRO A 150 -28.84 -6.28 -1.53
C PRO A 150 -29.03 -4.81 -1.12
N ALA A 151 -30.25 -4.28 -1.32
CA ALA A 151 -30.56 -2.86 -1.08
C ALA A 151 -30.50 -2.45 0.41
N ASP A 152 -30.61 -3.40 1.32
CA ASP A 152 -30.51 -3.20 2.78
C ASP A 152 -29.06 -3.15 3.28
N ARG A 153 -28.07 -3.49 2.45
CA ARG A 153 -26.66 -3.37 2.79
C ARG A 153 -26.21 -1.90 2.74
N ASN A 154 -25.31 -1.54 3.64
CA ASN A 154 -24.71 -0.21 3.64
C ASN A 154 -23.34 -0.24 2.89
N PRO A 155 -23.25 0.32 1.66
CA PRO A 155 -22.02 0.27 0.86
C PRO A 155 -20.80 0.93 1.55
N LEU A 156 -21.01 2.02 2.29
CA LEU A 156 -19.93 2.70 3.00
C LEU A 156 -19.38 1.87 4.16
N ALA A 157 -20.28 1.27 4.95
CA ALA A 157 -19.87 0.40 6.06
C ALA A 157 -19.10 -0.84 5.54
N LEU A 158 -19.54 -1.42 4.42
CA LEU A 158 -18.84 -2.52 3.75
C LEU A 158 -17.47 -2.09 3.20
N ALA A 159 -17.37 -0.89 2.59
CA ALA A 159 -16.10 -0.36 2.11
C ALA A 159 -15.09 -0.21 3.26
N ARG A 160 -15.52 0.33 4.40
CA ARG A 160 -14.70 0.46 5.62
C ARG A 160 -14.28 -0.88 6.20
N MET A 161 -15.20 -1.83 6.26
CA MET A 161 -14.88 -3.20 6.68
C MET A 161 -13.82 -3.83 5.78
N LEU A 162 -13.99 -3.73 4.45
CA LEU A 162 -13.04 -4.26 3.49
C LEU A 162 -11.68 -3.55 3.57
N LEU A 163 -11.64 -2.22 3.76
CA LEU A 163 -10.41 -1.48 3.99
C LEU A 163 -9.65 -2.07 5.19
N VAL A 164 -10.31 -2.18 6.35
CA VAL A 164 -9.69 -2.70 7.58
C VAL A 164 -9.22 -4.14 7.39
N LEU A 165 -10.06 -4.98 6.78
CA LEU A 165 -9.67 -6.36 6.44
C LEU A 165 -8.40 -6.39 5.59
N MET A 166 -8.35 -5.64 4.50
CA MET A 166 -7.22 -5.65 3.56
C MET A 166 -5.92 -5.19 4.21
N GLN A 167 -5.96 -4.22 5.16
CA GLN A 167 -4.80 -3.87 5.96
C GLN A 167 -4.42 -5.03 6.92
N GLY A 168 -5.40 -5.64 7.59
CA GLY A 168 -5.19 -6.78 8.47
C GLY A 168 -4.57 -7.99 7.74
N LEU A 169 -5.05 -8.33 6.53
CA LEU A 169 -4.49 -9.41 5.71
C LEU A 169 -2.99 -9.20 5.44
N ARG A 170 -2.57 -7.95 5.16
CA ARG A 170 -1.17 -7.60 4.91
C ARG A 170 -0.29 -7.72 6.16
N VAL A 171 -0.80 -7.33 7.32
CA VAL A 171 -0.09 -7.46 8.60
C VAL A 171 0.06 -8.93 8.98
N VAL A 172 -1.04 -9.69 8.95
CA VAL A 172 -1.03 -11.12 9.31
C VAL A 172 -0.19 -11.93 8.34
N GLY A 173 -0.33 -11.69 7.02
CA GLY A 173 0.45 -12.39 6.01
C GLY A 173 1.96 -12.13 6.12
N LYS A 174 2.36 -10.90 6.50
CA LYS A 174 3.77 -10.58 6.76
C LYS A 174 4.33 -11.34 7.96
N ALA A 175 3.55 -11.48 9.03
CA ALA A 175 3.98 -12.07 10.30
C ALA A 175 3.83 -13.59 10.35
N SER A 176 2.89 -14.18 9.59
CA SER A 176 2.55 -15.60 9.66
C SER A 176 3.01 -16.36 8.43
N ALA A 177 3.58 -17.54 8.63
CA ALA A 177 3.87 -18.50 7.56
C ALA A 177 2.62 -19.32 7.15
N ASP A 178 1.58 -19.35 8.00
CA ASP A 178 0.34 -20.08 7.72
C ASP A 178 -0.61 -19.23 6.84
N PRO A 179 -0.83 -19.60 5.58
CA PRO A 179 -1.70 -18.86 4.67
C PRO A 179 -3.19 -19.01 5.00
N ALA A 180 -3.58 -20.03 5.76
CA ALA A 180 -5.00 -20.34 6.03
C ALA A 180 -5.71 -19.17 6.74
N ARG A 181 -5.03 -18.51 7.70
CA ARG A 181 -5.59 -17.36 8.41
C ARG A 181 -6.03 -16.23 7.47
N VAL A 182 -5.19 -15.94 6.47
CA VAL A 182 -5.45 -14.88 5.48
C VAL A 182 -6.54 -15.31 4.51
N GLN A 183 -6.48 -16.57 4.03
CA GLN A 183 -7.42 -17.11 3.05
C GLN A 183 -8.82 -17.27 3.64
N ASP A 184 -8.94 -17.81 4.86
CA ASP A 184 -10.23 -17.99 5.53
C ASP A 184 -10.87 -16.64 5.89
N ALA A 185 -10.10 -15.68 6.41
CA ALA A 185 -10.59 -14.34 6.68
C ALA A 185 -11.13 -13.65 5.42
N ALA A 186 -10.39 -13.73 4.31
CA ALA A 186 -10.83 -13.18 3.03
C ALA A 186 -12.10 -13.89 2.52
N LYS A 187 -12.17 -15.22 2.61
CA LYS A 187 -13.33 -16.03 2.20
C LYS A 187 -14.57 -15.65 3.00
N GLN A 188 -14.46 -15.56 4.33
CA GLN A 188 -15.59 -15.20 5.19
C GLN A 188 -16.07 -13.76 4.94
N ALA A 189 -15.14 -12.81 4.79
CA ALA A 189 -15.51 -11.43 4.48
C ALA A 189 -16.22 -11.30 3.11
N LEU A 190 -15.80 -12.08 2.12
CA LEU A 190 -16.47 -12.10 0.81
C LEU A 190 -17.89 -12.72 0.87
N ALA A 191 -18.14 -13.64 1.78
CA ALA A 191 -19.49 -14.19 2.01
C ALA A 191 -20.46 -13.15 2.61
N LEU A 192 -19.95 -12.12 3.27
CA LEU A 192 -20.79 -11.02 3.77
C LEU A 192 -21.32 -10.10 2.65
N LEU A 193 -20.81 -10.24 1.43
CA LEU A 193 -21.26 -9.50 0.25
C LEU A 193 -22.38 -10.22 -0.54
N ASP A 194 -22.80 -11.39 -0.09
CA ASP A 194 -23.90 -12.19 -0.67
C ASP A 194 -25.30 -11.75 -0.19
#